data_40b590ff7be00ffa35da51d08a68af9d
#
_entry.id   40b590ff7be00ffa35da51d08a68af9d
#
_cell.length_a   1.000
_cell.length_b   1.000
_cell.length_c   1.000
_cell.angle_alpha   90.00
_cell.angle_beta   90.00
_cell.angle_gamma   90.00
#
_symmetry.space_group_name_H-M   'P 1'
#
loop_
_entity.id
_entity.type
_entity.pdbx_description
1 polymer ?
#
loop_
_entity_poly.entity_id
_entity_poly.type
_entity_poly.pdbx_seq_one_letter_code
_entity_poly.pdbx_strand_id
1 'polypeptide(L)'
;MGVRVLRKNYLLIATSIAGLSISFAAQSNDQDKAEVFFENNMRQSSEDYVSSKIEQSIENRFRNLEIEITDLDGDDTRYSIFTVQPLYENLDAGRVTFFQGSIIALDDSETLNLGLGQRWLLNDNKIIVGLNAFYDNEWDVGHERMSIGGELLTSVGDIRVNSYKALTNGKTNDEGNEEKALDGMDMELALPLPYLPSTRIHAKAFDWEGEDGASDLEGDTISLRTALSYGFELEAGTTSYDKSHNQDADFVSLTFNVARFHSQQYVEQPKLISDTAYQLTDVTERRFEKVRRQNIIVKQEQTSGDFGIRFKGI
;
A
#
# COMPACT_ATOMS: atom_id res chain seq x y z
N MET A 1 22.12 -20.13 -9.50
CA MET A 1 21.18 -20.58 -10.53
C MET A 1 19.80 -19.93 -10.37
N GLY A 2 19.62 -19.06 -9.35
CA GLY A 2 18.35 -18.43 -8.96
C GLY A 2 17.99 -17.09 -9.64
N VAL A 3 18.92 -16.40 -10.30
CA VAL A 3 18.69 -15.04 -10.83
C VAL A 3 17.84 -15.00 -12.13
N ARG A 4 17.61 -16.12 -12.80
CA ARG A 4 16.85 -16.17 -14.05
C ARG A 4 15.34 -16.36 -13.89
N VAL A 5 14.87 -16.84 -12.76
CA VAL A 5 13.44 -17.08 -12.50
C VAL A 5 12.76 -15.80 -12.03
N LEU A 6 13.40 -15.01 -11.18
CA LEU A 6 12.90 -13.73 -10.67
C LEU A 6 12.56 -12.71 -11.77
N ARG A 7 13.38 -12.62 -12.84
CA ARG A 7 13.10 -11.71 -13.97
C ARG A 7 11.82 -12.01 -14.76
N LYS A 8 11.33 -13.25 -14.73
CA LYS A 8 10.13 -13.64 -15.49
C LYS A 8 8.84 -13.22 -14.81
N ASN A 9 8.79 -13.22 -13.49
CA ASN A 9 7.56 -12.93 -12.73
C ASN A 9 7.27 -11.43 -12.66
N TYR A 10 8.29 -10.57 -12.51
CA TYR A 10 8.10 -9.11 -12.50
C TYR A 10 7.65 -8.54 -13.85
N LEU A 11 8.06 -9.16 -14.95
CA LEU A 11 7.57 -8.80 -16.28
C LEU A 11 6.09 -9.16 -16.44
N LEU A 12 5.62 -10.23 -15.78
CA LEU A 12 4.22 -10.67 -15.78
C LEU A 12 3.32 -9.73 -14.96
N ILE A 13 3.78 -9.18 -13.84
CA ILE A 13 3.02 -8.20 -13.04
C ILE A 13 2.87 -6.88 -13.82
N ALA A 14 3.93 -6.38 -14.42
CA ALA A 14 3.87 -5.18 -15.26
C ALA A 14 3.00 -5.40 -16.52
N THR A 15 3.03 -6.59 -17.11
CA THR A 15 2.18 -6.96 -18.26
C THR A 15 0.74 -7.24 -17.88
N SER A 16 0.46 -7.73 -16.65
CA SER A 16 -0.91 -7.95 -16.16
C SER A 16 -1.65 -6.63 -15.92
N ILE A 17 -0.96 -5.59 -15.46
CA ILE A 17 -1.56 -4.25 -15.29
C ILE A 17 -1.79 -3.58 -16.64
N ALA A 18 -0.87 -3.69 -17.57
CA ALA A 18 -1.08 -3.29 -18.96
C ALA A 18 -2.21 -4.12 -19.61
N GLY A 19 -2.30 -5.43 -19.32
CA GLY A 19 -3.33 -6.33 -19.79
C GLY A 19 -4.73 -6.03 -19.24
N LEU A 20 -4.88 -5.66 -17.97
CA LEU A 20 -6.17 -5.22 -17.41
C LEU A 20 -6.65 -3.91 -18.06
N SER A 21 -5.76 -3.01 -18.39
CA SER A 21 -6.09 -1.76 -19.09
C SER A 21 -6.48 -2.01 -20.55
N ILE A 22 -5.90 -3.01 -21.19
CA ILE A 22 -6.14 -3.41 -22.59
C ILE A 22 -7.39 -4.29 -22.70
N SER A 23 -7.68 -5.17 -21.75
CA SER A 23 -8.86 -6.04 -21.77
C SER A 23 -10.19 -5.27 -21.67
N PHE A 24 -10.22 -4.08 -21.08
CA PHE A 24 -11.39 -3.21 -21.09
C PHE A 24 -11.55 -2.40 -22.38
N ALA A 25 -10.52 -2.32 -23.22
CA ALA A 25 -10.54 -1.58 -24.49
C ALA A 25 -10.65 -2.50 -25.74
N ALA A 26 -10.38 -3.79 -25.59
CA ALA A 26 -10.35 -4.74 -26.71
C ALA A 26 -11.59 -5.64 -26.74
N GLN A 27 -12.72 -5.05 -27.08
CA GLN A 27 -13.82 -5.79 -27.71
C GLN A 27 -13.77 -5.57 -29.23
N SER A 28 -12.59 -5.79 -29.84
CA SER A 28 -12.43 -5.90 -31.28
C SER A 28 -11.18 -6.72 -31.63
N ASN A 29 -11.39 -7.68 -32.46
CA ASN A 29 -10.64 -8.70 -33.14
C ASN A 29 -9.27 -8.26 -33.73
N ASP A 30 -8.22 -7.97 -32.93
CA ASP A 30 -6.91 -7.59 -33.47
C ASP A 30 -5.74 -7.87 -32.48
N GLN A 31 -5.68 -9.09 -31.90
CA GLN A 31 -4.53 -9.50 -31.05
C GLN A 31 -3.19 -9.47 -31.82
N ASP A 32 -3.17 -9.90 -33.08
CA ASP A 32 -1.96 -9.92 -33.91
C ASP A 32 -1.42 -8.53 -34.25
N LYS A 33 -2.29 -7.53 -34.37
CA LYS A 33 -1.87 -6.14 -34.63
C LYS A 33 -1.35 -5.42 -33.40
N ALA A 34 -1.82 -5.78 -32.19
CA ALA A 34 -1.31 -5.23 -30.95
C ALA A 34 0.12 -5.69 -30.68
N GLU A 35 0.42 -6.95 -30.96
CA GLU A 35 1.76 -7.53 -30.77
C GLU A 35 2.77 -6.96 -31.77
N VAL A 36 2.40 -6.86 -33.05
CA VAL A 36 3.22 -6.23 -34.10
C VAL A 36 3.37 -4.71 -33.89
N PHE A 37 2.36 -4.03 -33.35
CA PHE A 37 2.43 -2.61 -32.97
C PHE A 37 3.38 -2.40 -31.79
N PHE A 38 3.38 -3.29 -30.79
CA PHE A 38 4.32 -3.24 -29.67
C PHE A 38 5.76 -3.50 -30.10
N GLU A 39 6.02 -4.48 -30.97
CA GLU A 39 7.37 -4.79 -31.42
C GLU A 39 7.98 -3.71 -32.36
N ASN A 40 7.19 -3.14 -33.24
CA ASN A 40 7.68 -2.15 -34.22
C ASN A 40 7.77 -0.72 -33.65
N ASN A 41 6.95 -0.35 -32.66
CA ASN A 41 6.99 0.99 -32.07
C ASN A 41 7.94 1.11 -30.86
N MET A 42 8.37 0.02 -30.25
CA MET A 42 9.41 0.03 -29.21
C MET A 42 10.81 0.37 -29.76
N ARG A 43 11.01 0.37 -31.06
CA ARG A 43 12.34 0.54 -31.67
C ARG A 43 12.65 1.90 -32.25
N GLN A 44 11.69 2.78 -32.46
CA GLN A 44 11.99 4.09 -33.07
C GLN A 44 10.98 5.17 -32.64
N SER A 45 11.43 6.13 -31.87
CA SER A 45 10.78 7.42 -31.56
C SER A 45 9.49 7.41 -30.73
N SER A 46 9.31 6.49 -29.82
CA SER A 46 8.04 6.30 -29.12
C SER A 46 8.05 6.59 -27.62
N GLU A 47 9.18 6.90 -27.01
CA GLU A 47 9.20 7.19 -25.56
C GLU A 47 8.25 8.33 -25.22
N ASP A 48 8.29 9.44 -25.97
CA ASP A 48 7.43 10.60 -25.71
C ASP A 48 5.95 10.35 -26.07
N TYR A 49 5.65 9.65 -27.15
CA TYR A 49 4.27 9.41 -27.58
C TYR A 49 3.58 8.32 -26.74
N VAL A 50 4.28 7.22 -26.44
CA VAL A 50 3.75 6.14 -25.57
C VAL A 50 3.64 6.66 -24.15
N SER A 51 4.63 7.38 -23.64
CA SER A 51 4.55 8.04 -22.36
C SER A 51 3.36 8.98 -22.29
N SER A 52 3.19 9.90 -23.25
CA SER A 52 2.08 10.85 -23.25
C SER A 52 0.70 10.18 -23.37
N LYS A 53 0.58 9.05 -24.09
CA LYS A 53 -0.69 8.30 -24.21
C LYS A 53 -0.98 7.46 -22.98
N ILE A 54 0.03 6.86 -22.38
CA ILE A 54 -0.09 6.16 -21.08
C ILE A 54 -0.41 7.18 -20.00
N GLU A 55 0.30 8.28 -19.94
CA GLU A 55 0.09 9.40 -19.04
C GLU A 55 -1.35 9.92 -19.14
N GLN A 56 -1.81 10.31 -20.31
CA GLN A 56 -3.17 10.80 -20.54
C GLN A 56 -4.26 9.75 -20.21
N SER A 57 -3.97 8.47 -20.39
CA SER A 57 -4.90 7.38 -20.04
C SER A 57 -4.93 7.13 -18.52
N ILE A 58 -3.81 7.29 -17.83
CA ILE A 58 -3.70 7.17 -16.38
C ILE A 58 -4.33 8.39 -15.69
N GLU A 59 -4.00 9.62 -16.13
CA GLU A 59 -4.54 10.87 -15.58
C GLU A 59 -6.07 10.92 -15.58
N ASN A 60 -6.69 10.43 -16.64
CA ASN A 60 -8.15 10.44 -16.75
C ASN A 60 -8.86 9.28 -16.03
N ARG A 61 -8.13 8.25 -15.62
CA ARG A 61 -8.72 7.03 -15.04
C ARG A 61 -8.42 6.80 -13.58
N PHE A 62 -7.27 7.28 -13.08
CA PHE A 62 -6.85 6.99 -11.70
C PHE A 62 -6.67 8.28 -10.90
N ARG A 63 -7.46 8.46 -9.85
CA ARG A 63 -7.31 9.61 -8.92
C ARG A 63 -6.11 9.46 -8.01
N ASN A 64 -5.78 8.23 -7.65
CA ASN A 64 -4.56 7.88 -6.94
C ASN A 64 -4.05 6.53 -7.43
N LEU A 65 -2.78 6.50 -7.84
CA LEU A 65 -2.03 5.29 -8.19
C LEU A 65 -0.65 5.43 -7.58
N GLU A 66 -0.29 4.49 -6.71
CA GLU A 66 0.99 4.47 -6.02
C GLU A 66 1.72 3.17 -6.30
N ILE A 67 3.03 3.27 -6.55
CA ILE A 67 3.95 2.14 -6.62
C ILE A 67 4.92 2.30 -5.45
N GLU A 68 5.05 1.25 -4.64
CA GLU A 68 5.89 1.25 -3.45
C GLU A 68 6.85 0.07 -3.50
N ILE A 69 8.11 0.33 -3.16
CA ILE A 69 9.15 -0.67 -2.99
C ILE A 69 9.70 -0.51 -1.59
N THR A 70 9.67 -1.57 -0.81
CA THR A 70 10.20 -1.61 0.57
C THR A 70 11.32 -2.63 0.65
N ASP A 71 12.35 -2.35 1.44
CA ASP A 71 13.55 -3.18 1.66
C ASP A 71 14.34 -3.45 0.38
N LEU A 72 14.98 -2.37 -0.11
CA LEU A 72 15.64 -2.32 -1.42
C LEU A 72 16.86 -3.22 -1.58
N ASP A 73 17.41 -3.78 -0.51
CA ASP A 73 18.71 -4.44 -0.47
C ASP A 73 18.69 -5.88 0.08
N GLY A 74 17.48 -6.49 0.31
CA GLY A 74 17.32 -7.80 0.94
C GLY A 74 16.64 -8.84 0.06
N ASP A 75 16.68 -10.07 0.55
CA ASP A 75 15.90 -11.16 -0.01
C ASP A 75 14.39 -10.96 0.21
N ASP A 76 14.01 -10.05 1.13
CA ASP A 76 12.61 -9.74 1.53
C ASP A 76 12.06 -8.47 0.86
N THR A 77 12.54 -8.09 -0.34
CA THR A 77 12.04 -6.90 -1.05
C THR A 77 10.56 -7.01 -1.38
N ARG A 78 9.77 -6.04 -0.91
CA ARG A 78 8.33 -5.97 -1.13
C ARG A 78 8.00 -4.97 -2.22
N TYR A 79 7.22 -5.41 -3.19
CA TYR A 79 6.68 -4.59 -4.27
C TYR A 79 5.17 -4.44 -4.10
N SER A 80 4.68 -3.21 -4.13
CA SER A 80 3.27 -2.94 -3.92
C SER A 80 2.74 -1.96 -4.95
N ILE A 81 1.53 -2.20 -5.42
CA ILE A 81 0.78 -1.28 -6.27
C ILE A 81 -0.56 -1.02 -5.60
N PHE A 82 -0.85 0.25 -5.36
CA PHE A 82 -2.08 0.71 -4.74
C PHE A 82 -2.85 1.63 -5.68
N THR A 83 -4.17 1.54 -5.63
CA THR A 83 -5.04 2.52 -6.27
C THR A 83 -6.18 2.91 -5.33
N VAL A 84 -6.53 4.20 -5.30
CA VAL A 84 -7.70 4.71 -4.60
C VAL A 84 -8.57 5.46 -5.61
N GLN A 85 -9.81 5.00 -5.79
CA GLN A 85 -10.70 5.53 -6.81
C GLN A 85 -12.02 6.03 -6.19
N PRO A 86 -12.51 7.22 -6.61
CA PRO A 86 -13.80 7.70 -6.16
C PRO A 86 -14.93 6.82 -6.70
N LEU A 87 -15.83 6.41 -5.82
CA LEU A 87 -17.12 5.85 -6.18
C LEU A 87 -18.22 6.91 -6.11
N TYR A 88 -18.09 7.82 -5.16
CA TYR A 88 -18.98 8.96 -5.00
C TYR A 88 -18.20 10.12 -4.36
N GLU A 89 -18.38 11.32 -4.88
CA GLU A 89 -17.78 12.55 -4.35
C GLU A 89 -18.82 13.67 -4.35
N ASN A 90 -19.03 14.29 -3.19
CA ASN A 90 -19.83 15.51 -3.03
C ASN A 90 -19.12 16.40 -2.01
N LEU A 91 -18.34 17.34 -2.51
CA LEU A 91 -17.54 18.24 -1.65
C LEU A 91 -18.40 19.27 -0.92
N ASP A 92 -19.54 19.69 -1.49
CA ASP A 92 -20.48 20.60 -0.82
C ASP A 92 -21.09 19.93 0.43
N ALA A 93 -21.32 18.63 0.38
CA ALA A 93 -21.77 17.84 1.53
C ALA A 93 -20.61 17.25 2.35
N GLY A 94 -19.37 17.54 1.98
CA GLY A 94 -18.18 17.01 2.65
C GLY A 94 -18.11 15.48 2.63
N ARG A 95 -18.55 14.79 1.55
CA ARG A 95 -18.64 13.33 1.51
C ARG A 95 -17.88 12.73 0.34
N VAL A 96 -17.08 11.70 0.65
CA VAL A 96 -16.33 10.93 -0.34
C VAL A 96 -16.44 9.45 -0.03
N THR A 97 -16.96 8.66 -0.98
CA THR A 97 -16.93 7.19 -0.94
C THR A 97 -15.89 6.74 -1.95
N PHE A 98 -15.03 5.82 -1.57
CA PHE A 98 -13.94 5.36 -2.42
C PHE A 98 -13.79 3.84 -2.37
N PHE A 99 -13.21 3.31 -3.43
CA PHE A 99 -12.64 1.99 -3.52
C PHE A 99 -11.12 2.10 -3.38
N GLN A 100 -10.50 1.18 -2.65
CA GLN A 100 -9.05 0.98 -2.63
C GLN A 100 -8.74 -0.45 -3.02
N GLY A 101 -7.82 -0.62 -3.97
CA GLY A 101 -7.28 -1.92 -4.34
C GLY A 101 -5.76 -1.90 -4.23
N SER A 102 -5.16 -3.05 -3.90
CA SER A 102 -3.71 -3.23 -3.98
C SER A 102 -3.33 -4.67 -4.28
N ILE A 103 -2.18 -4.81 -4.92
CA ILE A 103 -1.48 -6.08 -5.08
C ILE A 103 -0.10 -5.89 -4.47
N ILE A 104 0.28 -6.82 -3.61
CA ILE A 104 1.56 -6.80 -2.90
C ILE A 104 2.24 -8.13 -3.15
N ALA A 105 3.47 -8.07 -3.64
CA ALA A 105 4.34 -9.23 -3.82
C ALA A 105 5.47 -9.16 -2.79
N LEU A 106 5.64 -10.22 -2.03
CA LEU A 106 6.70 -10.43 -1.05
C LEU A 106 7.17 -11.88 -1.21
N ASP A 107 8.44 -12.08 -1.56
CA ASP A 107 9.01 -13.40 -1.88
C ASP A 107 8.16 -14.14 -2.96
N ASP A 108 7.70 -15.34 -2.65
CA ASP A 108 6.87 -16.14 -3.52
C ASP A 108 5.37 -15.97 -3.25
N SER A 109 4.96 -15.01 -2.39
CA SER A 109 3.58 -14.77 -1.97
C SER A 109 3.03 -13.46 -2.52
N GLU A 110 1.84 -13.49 -3.11
CA GLU A 110 1.10 -12.31 -3.53
C GLU A 110 -0.19 -12.15 -2.75
N THR A 111 -0.42 -10.92 -2.26
CA THR A 111 -1.66 -10.57 -1.57
C THR A 111 -2.46 -9.53 -2.36
N LEU A 112 -3.71 -9.87 -2.66
CA LEU A 112 -4.72 -8.94 -3.18
C LEU A 112 -5.52 -8.34 -2.03
N ASN A 113 -5.61 -7.00 -1.97
CA ASN A 113 -6.48 -6.31 -1.04
C ASN A 113 -7.57 -5.54 -1.81
N LEU A 114 -8.80 -5.67 -1.37
CA LEU A 114 -9.96 -4.94 -1.91
C LEU A 114 -10.68 -4.26 -0.75
N GLY A 115 -10.86 -2.96 -0.85
CA GLY A 115 -11.46 -2.16 0.22
C GLY A 115 -12.46 -1.12 -0.26
N LEU A 116 -13.38 -0.81 0.63
CA LEU A 116 -14.34 0.29 0.49
C LEU A 116 -14.19 1.22 1.69
N GLY A 117 -14.23 2.51 1.43
CA GLY A 117 -14.15 3.51 2.49
C GLY A 117 -15.11 4.69 2.25
N GLN A 118 -15.47 5.30 3.36
CA GLN A 118 -16.25 6.53 3.41
C GLN A 118 -15.49 7.55 4.23
N ARG A 119 -15.30 8.76 3.67
CA ARG A 119 -14.68 9.91 4.34
C ARG A 119 -15.67 11.06 4.43
N TRP A 120 -15.61 11.76 5.55
CA TRP A 120 -16.32 13.01 5.81
C TRP A 120 -15.32 14.13 6.05
N LEU A 121 -15.41 15.17 5.24
CA LEU A 121 -14.65 16.41 5.40
C LEU A 121 -15.43 17.34 6.32
N LEU A 122 -14.84 17.71 7.43
CA LEU A 122 -15.46 18.49 8.50
C LEU A 122 -14.66 19.75 8.77
N ASN A 123 -15.29 20.73 9.45
CA ASN A 123 -14.64 21.96 9.90
C ASN A 123 -13.94 22.71 8.75
N ASP A 124 -14.69 23.08 7.72
CA ASP A 124 -14.16 23.73 6.51
C ASP A 124 -13.04 22.90 5.85
N ASN A 125 -13.25 21.59 5.73
CA ASN A 125 -12.32 20.63 5.15
C ASN A 125 -10.96 20.49 5.87
N LYS A 126 -10.86 20.91 7.13
CA LYS A 126 -9.61 20.81 7.90
C LYS A 126 -9.44 19.47 8.63
N ILE A 127 -10.51 18.68 8.68
CA ILE A 127 -10.55 17.38 9.34
C ILE A 127 -11.23 16.40 8.41
N ILE A 128 -10.59 15.25 8.18
CA ILE A 128 -11.21 14.09 7.55
C ILE A 128 -11.41 13.02 8.63
N VAL A 129 -12.66 12.56 8.76
CA VAL A 129 -12.98 11.33 9.50
C VAL A 129 -13.32 10.27 8.48
N GLY A 130 -12.74 9.09 8.59
CA GLY A 130 -12.93 7.98 7.67
C GLY A 130 -13.28 6.68 8.38
N LEU A 131 -14.08 5.87 7.70
CA LEU A 131 -14.32 4.46 8.02
C LEU A 131 -14.04 3.63 6.78
N ASN A 132 -13.49 2.44 6.96
CA ASN A 132 -13.16 1.55 5.87
C ASN A 132 -13.35 0.08 6.27
N ALA A 133 -13.49 -0.77 5.25
CA ALA A 133 -13.50 -2.22 5.39
C ALA A 133 -12.75 -2.83 4.21
N PHE A 134 -11.99 -3.90 4.47
CA PHE A 134 -11.18 -4.59 3.46
C PHE A 134 -11.40 -6.10 3.53
N TYR A 135 -11.19 -6.73 2.39
CA TYR A 135 -10.98 -8.14 2.21
C TYR A 135 -9.61 -8.37 1.59
N ASP A 136 -8.84 -9.26 2.18
CA ASP A 136 -7.49 -9.61 1.77
C ASP A 136 -7.47 -11.10 1.38
N ASN A 137 -6.80 -11.41 0.28
CA ASN A 137 -6.60 -12.76 -0.20
C ASN A 137 -5.16 -12.95 -0.63
N GLU A 138 -4.48 -13.88 -0.01
CA GLU A 138 -3.16 -14.35 -0.40
C GLU A 138 -3.32 -15.52 -1.36
N TRP A 139 -2.61 -15.48 -2.50
CA TRP A 139 -2.83 -16.46 -3.55
C TRP A 139 -2.02 -17.74 -3.41
N ASP A 140 -0.89 -17.68 -2.74
CA ASP A 140 0.01 -18.83 -2.58
C ASP A 140 -0.66 -19.94 -1.72
N VAL A 141 -0.73 -19.77 -0.43
CA VAL A 141 -1.37 -20.72 0.48
C VAL A 141 -2.89 -20.54 0.52
N GLY A 142 -3.36 -19.38 0.07
CA GLY A 142 -4.79 -19.04 -0.04
C GLY A 142 -5.40 -18.60 1.29
N HIS A 143 -4.65 -17.92 2.15
CA HIS A 143 -5.21 -17.31 3.33
C HIS A 143 -6.11 -16.13 3.00
N GLU A 144 -7.16 -15.96 3.79
CA GLU A 144 -8.14 -14.88 3.64
C GLU A 144 -8.32 -14.15 4.97
N ARG A 145 -8.51 -12.82 4.89
CA ARG A 145 -8.70 -11.97 6.05
C ARG A 145 -9.67 -10.83 5.73
N MET A 146 -10.48 -10.43 6.71
CA MET A 146 -11.23 -9.17 6.66
C MET A 146 -10.67 -8.18 7.65
N SER A 147 -10.87 -6.89 7.39
CA SER A 147 -10.59 -5.85 8.37
C SER A 147 -11.58 -4.70 8.30
N ILE A 148 -11.69 -4.00 9.42
CA ILE A 148 -12.38 -2.72 9.54
C ILE A 148 -11.42 -1.70 10.13
N GLY A 149 -11.52 -0.45 9.68
CA GLY A 149 -10.66 0.61 10.18
C GLY A 149 -11.36 1.94 10.32
N GLY A 150 -10.79 2.77 11.18
CA GLY A 150 -11.18 4.15 11.38
C GLY A 150 -9.97 5.08 11.27
N GLU A 151 -10.18 6.28 10.72
CA GLU A 151 -9.12 7.27 10.57
C GLU A 151 -9.61 8.69 10.87
N LEU A 152 -8.72 9.49 11.44
CA LEU A 152 -8.85 10.92 11.61
C LEU A 152 -7.60 11.54 11.01
N LEU A 153 -7.77 12.33 9.95
CA LEU A 153 -6.66 12.95 9.22
C LEU A 153 -6.77 14.46 9.29
N THR A 154 -5.66 15.11 9.64
CA THR A 154 -5.54 16.57 9.69
C THR A 154 -4.17 17.01 9.16
N SER A 155 -3.98 18.30 8.97
CA SER A 155 -2.66 18.85 8.62
C SER A 155 -1.68 18.81 9.81
N VAL A 156 -2.17 18.69 11.05
CA VAL A 156 -1.37 18.75 12.29
C VAL A 156 -1.21 17.40 12.98
N GLY A 157 -1.86 16.36 12.49
CA GLY A 157 -1.70 14.99 12.99
C GLY A 157 -2.78 14.06 12.48
N ASP A 158 -2.49 12.77 12.47
CA ASP A 158 -3.39 11.71 12.04
C ASP A 158 -3.46 10.63 13.10
N ILE A 159 -4.63 10.01 13.22
CA ILE A 159 -4.85 8.81 14.04
C ILE A 159 -5.52 7.77 13.14
N ARG A 160 -5.05 6.53 13.20
CA ARG A 160 -5.64 5.39 12.49
C ARG A 160 -5.73 4.20 13.43
N VAL A 161 -6.79 3.42 13.29
CA VAL A 161 -6.99 2.18 14.04
C VAL A 161 -7.58 1.15 13.08
N ASN A 162 -7.04 -0.05 13.07
CA ASN A 162 -7.52 -1.15 12.26
C ASN A 162 -7.67 -2.41 13.12
N SER A 163 -8.69 -3.21 12.83
CA SER A 163 -8.90 -4.53 13.42
C SER A 163 -9.04 -5.55 12.30
N TYR A 164 -8.44 -6.71 12.49
CA TYR A 164 -8.30 -7.76 11.50
C TYR A 164 -8.90 -9.06 12.00
N LYS A 165 -9.58 -9.77 11.12
CA LYS A 165 -10.18 -11.08 11.40
C LYS A 165 -9.80 -12.07 10.32
N ALA A 166 -9.05 -13.11 10.69
CA ALA A 166 -8.76 -14.24 9.81
C ALA A 166 -10.07 -14.97 9.45
N LEU A 167 -10.19 -15.36 8.19
CA LEU A 167 -11.35 -16.08 7.65
C LEU A 167 -11.01 -17.54 7.36
N THR A 168 -9.72 -17.89 7.31
CA THR A 168 -9.23 -19.24 7.02
C THR A 168 -8.64 -19.88 8.25
N ASN A 169 -8.85 -21.18 8.36
CA ASN A 169 -8.17 -22.03 9.34
C ASN A 169 -6.72 -22.33 8.89
N GLY A 170 -6.00 -23.14 9.69
CA GLY A 170 -4.65 -23.60 9.35
C GLY A 170 -4.58 -24.25 7.98
N LYS A 171 -3.53 -23.94 7.24
CA LYS A 171 -3.21 -24.48 5.92
C LYS A 171 -1.77 -24.94 5.90
N THR A 172 -1.45 -25.88 5.01
CA THR A 172 -0.07 -26.35 4.82
C THR A 172 0.55 -25.62 3.63
N ASN A 173 1.71 -24.98 3.86
CA ASN A 173 2.46 -24.34 2.79
C ASN A 173 3.28 -25.36 1.98
N ASP A 174 3.95 -24.90 0.93
CA ASP A 174 4.75 -25.74 0.03
C ASP A 174 5.95 -26.43 0.71
N GLU A 175 6.42 -25.87 1.84
CA GLU A 175 7.47 -26.47 2.67
C GLU A 175 6.95 -27.58 3.59
N GLY A 176 5.63 -27.78 3.65
CA GLY A 176 4.97 -28.76 4.52
C GLY A 176 4.73 -28.25 5.95
N ASN A 177 4.92 -26.97 6.21
CA ASN A 177 4.64 -26.35 7.51
C ASN A 177 3.17 -25.93 7.61
N GLU A 178 2.60 -25.97 8.81
CA GLU A 178 1.25 -25.46 9.06
C GLU A 178 1.33 -23.93 9.27
N GLU A 179 0.57 -23.17 8.48
CA GLU A 179 0.40 -21.74 8.61
C GLU A 179 -1.02 -21.38 9.03
N LYS A 180 -1.17 -20.37 9.91
CA LYS A 180 -2.45 -19.81 10.36
C LYS A 180 -2.44 -18.30 10.21
N ALA A 181 -3.43 -17.77 9.52
CA ALA A 181 -3.66 -16.32 9.49
C ALA A 181 -4.15 -15.89 10.88
N LEU A 182 -3.65 -14.74 11.36
CA LEU A 182 -3.92 -14.26 12.71
C LEU A 182 -4.98 -13.15 12.72
N ASP A 183 -5.77 -13.17 13.78
CA ASP A 183 -6.55 -12.01 14.22
C ASP A 183 -5.62 -10.99 14.84
N GLY A 184 -6.01 -9.71 14.80
CA GLY A 184 -5.20 -8.69 15.44
C GLY A 184 -5.71 -7.27 15.26
N MET A 185 -4.92 -6.32 15.72
CA MET A 185 -5.20 -4.90 15.60
C MET A 185 -3.93 -4.09 15.45
N ASP A 186 -4.05 -2.92 14.84
CA ASP A 186 -3.00 -1.90 14.87
C ASP A 186 -3.59 -0.51 15.14
N MET A 187 -2.73 0.36 15.67
CA MET A 187 -3.02 1.78 15.86
C MET A 187 -1.82 2.60 15.43
N GLU A 188 -2.04 3.63 14.61
CA GLU A 188 -0.99 4.55 14.15
C GLU A 188 -1.31 5.99 14.55
N LEU A 189 -0.30 6.70 15.06
CA LEU A 189 -0.26 8.13 15.23
C LEU A 189 0.79 8.70 14.27
N ALA A 190 0.44 9.75 13.51
CA ALA A 190 1.39 10.45 12.65
C ALA A 190 1.36 11.96 12.92
N LEU A 191 2.54 12.55 13.13
CA LEU A 191 2.68 13.98 13.42
C LEU A 191 3.66 14.62 12.43
N PRO A 192 3.34 15.78 11.82
CA PRO A 192 4.30 16.51 11.02
C PRO A 192 5.44 17.03 11.90
N LEU A 193 6.65 17.09 11.36
CA LEU A 193 7.74 17.77 12.06
C LEU A 193 7.48 19.29 12.07
N PRO A 194 7.83 19.97 13.18
CA PRO A 194 7.68 21.42 13.27
C PRO A 194 8.39 22.11 12.11
N TYR A 195 7.72 23.03 11.44
CA TYR A 195 8.22 23.78 10.28
C TYR A 195 8.51 22.95 9.02
N LEU A 196 8.36 21.60 9.05
CA LEU A 196 8.59 20.68 7.93
C LEU A 196 7.32 19.88 7.63
N PRO A 197 6.27 20.49 7.08
CA PRO A 197 4.95 19.85 6.91
C PRO A 197 4.97 18.65 5.94
N SER A 198 5.98 18.58 5.07
CA SER A 198 6.21 17.45 4.15
C SER A 198 6.78 16.21 4.83
N THR A 199 7.27 16.35 6.07
CA THR A 199 7.91 15.28 6.84
C THR A 199 7.07 14.96 8.08
N ARG A 200 6.75 13.67 8.26
CA ARG A 200 5.96 13.18 9.39
C ARG A 200 6.70 12.07 10.11
N ILE A 201 6.63 12.09 11.43
CA ILE A 201 6.98 10.94 12.25
C ILE A 201 5.72 10.09 12.43
N HIS A 202 5.86 8.79 12.27
CA HIS A 202 4.82 7.80 12.48
C HIS A 202 5.20 6.91 13.65
N ALA A 203 4.24 6.62 14.52
CA ALA A 203 4.36 5.63 15.58
C ALA A 203 3.16 4.69 15.47
N LYS A 204 3.41 3.41 15.21
CA LYS A 204 2.40 2.36 15.09
C LYS A 204 2.65 1.31 16.17
N ALA A 205 1.61 0.92 16.89
CA ALA A 205 1.61 -0.26 17.76
C ALA A 205 0.70 -1.31 17.14
N PHE A 206 1.04 -2.59 17.32
CA PHE A 206 0.25 -3.71 16.83
C PHE A 206 0.25 -4.88 17.83
N ASP A 207 -0.83 -5.68 17.73
CA ASP A 207 -1.05 -6.87 18.52
C ASP A 207 -1.75 -7.92 17.65
N TRP A 208 -1.14 -9.10 17.52
CA TRP A 208 -1.64 -10.25 16.77
C TRP A 208 -1.81 -11.44 17.69
N GLU A 209 -3.01 -11.97 17.75
CA GLU A 209 -3.40 -13.07 18.66
C GLU A 209 -2.72 -14.38 18.23
N GLY A 210 -1.86 -14.93 19.09
CA GLY A 210 -1.21 -16.22 18.86
C GLY A 210 -2.19 -17.38 18.92
N GLU A 211 -2.04 -18.34 18.03
CA GLU A 211 -2.87 -19.54 17.94
C GLU A 211 -2.21 -20.74 18.61
N ASP A 212 -3.01 -21.76 19.02
CA ASP A 212 -2.56 -23.04 19.60
C ASP A 212 -1.67 -22.90 20.84
N GLY A 213 -1.87 -21.83 21.63
CA GLY A 213 -1.11 -21.57 22.85
C GLY A 213 0.23 -20.87 22.61
N ALA A 214 0.48 -20.40 21.40
CA ALA A 214 1.56 -19.46 21.13
C ALA A 214 1.29 -18.13 21.86
N SER A 215 2.37 -17.42 22.18
CA SER A 215 2.24 -16.04 22.67
C SER A 215 1.82 -15.11 21.54
N ASP A 216 1.08 -14.07 21.90
CA ASP A 216 0.74 -13.00 20.96
C ASP A 216 2.00 -12.32 20.43
N LEU A 217 1.93 -11.84 19.19
CA LEU A 217 2.98 -11.05 18.57
C LEU A 217 2.65 -9.57 18.73
N GLU A 218 3.27 -8.95 19.70
CA GLU A 218 3.14 -7.53 20.03
C GLU A 218 4.40 -6.77 19.63
N GLY A 219 4.24 -5.51 19.25
CA GLY A 219 5.36 -4.65 18.93
C GLY A 219 4.96 -3.25 18.49
N ASP A 220 5.98 -2.45 18.19
CA ASP A 220 5.81 -1.09 17.70
C ASP A 220 6.73 -0.79 16.50
N THR A 221 6.30 0.15 15.68
CA THR A 221 7.08 0.68 14.56
C THR A 221 7.18 2.19 14.70
N ILE A 222 8.39 2.72 14.60
CA ILE A 222 8.64 4.15 14.49
C ILE A 222 9.27 4.42 13.14
N SER A 223 8.70 5.35 12.37
CA SER A 223 9.24 5.75 11.08
C SER A 223 9.20 7.25 10.84
N LEU A 224 10.03 7.70 9.92
CA LEU A 224 10.06 9.05 9.38
C LEU A 224 9.71 8.97 7.90
N ARG A 225 8.63 9.66 7.50
CA ARG A 225 8.15 9.71 6.13
C ARG A 225 8.24 11.12 5.59
N THR A 226 8.83 11.29 4.42
CA THR A 226 9.02 12.59 3.77
C THR A 226 8.49 12.56 2.35
N ALA A 227 7.56 13.47 2.04
CA ALA A 227 7.15 13.72 0.67
C ALA A 227 8.25 14.53 -0.04
N LEU A 228 8.75 13.96 -1.13
CA LEU A 228 9.74 14.56 -2.01
C LEU A 228 9.05 15.25 -3.21
N SER A 229 9.85 15.88 -4.06
CA SER A 229 9.33 16.46 -5.30
C SER A 229 8.84 15.38 -6.27
N TYR A 230 7.99 15.77 -7.21
CA TYR A 230 7.54 14.92 -8.31
C TYR A 230 6.83 13.61 -7.90
N GLY A 231 6.08 13.65 -6.81
CA GLY A 231 5.28 12.50 -6.38
C GLY A 231 6.07 11.38 -5.70
N PHE A 232 7.36 11.56 -5.45
CA PHE A 232 8.14 10.62 -4.67
C PHE A 232 7.94 10.84 -3.18
N GLU A 233 8.01 9.75 -2.42
CA GLU A 233 7.92 9.74 -0.99
C GLU A 233 8.89 8.70 -0.43
N LEU A 234 9.66 9.05 0.58
CA LEU A 234 10.60 8.18 1.26
C LEU A 234 10.13 7.96 2.70
N GLU A 235 10.08 6.71 3.13
CA GLU A 235 9.85 6.32 4.52
C GLU A 235 10.99 5.42 4.99
N ALA A 236 11.52 5.68 6.19
CA ALA A 236 12.51 4.83 6.83
C ALA A 236 12.14 4.68 8.31
N GLY A 237 12.32 3.50 8.86
CA GLY A 237 11.91 3.20 10.22
C GLY A 237 12.45 1.90 10.75
N THR A 238 12.06 1.62 11.99
CA THR A 238 12.36 0.39 12.69
C THR A 238 11.11 -0.19 13.32
N THR A 239 10.99 -1.51 13.30
CA THR A 239 9.98 -2.27 14.02
C THR A 239 10.65 -3.05 15.14
N SER A 240 10.14 -2.89 16.35
CA SER A 240 10.60 -3.60 17.56
C SER A 240 9.51 -4.53 18.06
N TYR A 241 9.91 -5.70 18.55
CA TYR A 241 9.00 -6.74 19.04
C TYR A 241 9.16 -6.96 20.54
N ASP A 242 8.06 -7.03 21.28
CA ASP A 242 8.08 -7.13 22.74
C ASP A 242 8.58 -8.47 23.28
N LYS A 243 8.52 -9.53 22.48
CA LYS A 243 8.97 -10.87 22.84
C LYS A 243 9.90 -11.41 21.76
N SER A 244 10.82 -12.30 22.17
CA SER A 244 11.95 -12.83 21.38
C SER A 244 11.57 -13.74 20.20
N HIS A 245 10.35 -13.64 19.67
CA HIS A 245 9.92 -14.45 18.54
C HIS A 245 10.40 -13.93 17.20
N ASN A 246 10.55 -12.59 17.07
CA ASN A 246 11.12 -11.94 15.91
C ASN A 246 12.28 -11.01 16.35
N GLN A 247 13.21 -10.76 15.46
CA GLN A 247 14.26 -9.75 15.65
C GLN A 247 13.75 -8.40 15.18
N ASP A 248 14.18 -7.34 15.85
CA ASP A 248 13.92 -5.97 15.39
C ASP A 248 14.40 -5.80 13.95
N ALA A 249 13.60 -5.10 13.15
CA ALA A 249 13.84 -4.93 11.73
C ALA A 249 13.82 -3.46 11.33
N ASP A 250 14.87 -3.03 10.63
CA ASP A 250 14.90 -1.72 9.99
C ASP A 250 14.33 -1.85 8.57
N PHE A 251 13.66 -0.81 8.08
CA PHE A 251 13.15 -0.78 6.71
C PHE A 251 13.34 0.58 6.05
N VAL A 252 13.39 0.55 4.73
CA VAL A 252 13.34 1.74 3.86
C VAL A 252 12.33 1.48 2.75
N SER A 253 11.40 2.41 2.57
CA SER A 253 10.37 2.35 1.53
C SER A 253 10.42 3.57 0.63
N LEU A 254 10.39 3.34 -0.67
CA LEU A 254 10.25 4.37 -1.69
C LEU A 254 8.88 4.23 -2.36
N THR A 255 8.08 5.27 -2.30
CA THR A 255 6.77 5.34 -2.95
C THR A 255 6.82 6.35 -4.10
N PHE A 256 6.23 6.00 -5.23
CA PHE A 256 5.97 6.89 -6.35
C PHE A 256 4.46 7.03 -6.56
N ASN A 257 3.94 8.25 -6.40
CA ASN A 257 2.55 8.59 -6.62
C ASN A 257 2.37 9.25 -7.99
N VAL A 258 1.77 8.53 -8.92
CA VAL A 258 1.58 8.95 -10.32
C VAL A 258 0.70 10.20 -10.41
N ALA A 259 -0.38 10.28 -9.63
CA ALA A 259 -1.28 11.43 -9.67
C ALA A 259 -0.61 12.72 -9.16
N ARG A 260 0.21 12.62 -8.13
CA ARG A 260 1.00 13.76 -7.63
C ARG A 260 2.08 14.20 -8.61
N PHE A 261 2.73 13.25 -9.28
CA PHE A 261 3.72 13.57 -10.32
C PHE A 261 3.13 14.48 -11.38
N HIS A 262 1.96 14.14 -11.91
CA HIS A 262 1.30 14.94 -12.94
C HIS A 262 0.79 16.28 -12.42
N SER A 263 0.19 16.32 -11.24
CA SER A 263 -0.33 17.57 -10.68
C SER A 263 0.77 18.57 -10.36
N GLN A 264 1.95 18.12 -9.94
CA GLN A 264 3.09 18.99 -9.61
C GLN A 264 3.78 19.61 -10.80
N GLN A 265 3.56 19.15 -12.02
CA GLN A 265 4.03 19.82 -13.22
C GLN A 265 3.36 21.20 -13.42
N TYR A 266 2.17 21.42 -12.84
CA TYR A 266 1.33 22.59 -13.06
C TYR A 266 1.05 23.39 -11.78
N VAL A 267 1.44 22.90 -10.61
CA VAL A 267 1.18 23.53 -9.31
C VAL A 267 2.50 23.97 -8.65
N GLU A 268 2.48 25.15 -8.02
CA GLU A 268 3.63 25.65 -7.25
C GLU A 268 4.06 24.61 -6.20
N GLN A 269 5.35 24.25 -6.22
CA GLN A 269 5.90 23.24 -5.30
C GLN A 269 5.61 23.65 -3.85
N PRO A 270 5.12 22.73 -2.99
CA PRO A 270 4.90 23.06 -1.58
C PRO A 270 6.20 23.50 -0.94
N LYS A 271 6.16 24.59 -0.19
CA LYS A 271 7.32 25.06 0.58
C LYS A 271 7.80 23.93 1.48
N LEU A 272 9.07 23.55 1.35
CA LEU A 272 9.69 22.56 2.24
C LEU A 272 9.67 23.02 3.70
N ILE A 273 9.78 24.33 3.93
CA ILE A 273 9.78 24.92 5.24
C ILE A 273 8.56 25.85 5.36
N SER A 274 7.77 25.66 6.40
CA SER A 274 6.63 26.49 6.77
C SER A 274 7.07 27.60 7.73
N ASP A 275 6.38 28.75 7.66
CA ASP A 275 6.59 29.87 8.60
C ASP A 275 6.01 29.56 9.99
N THR A 276 5.16 28.52 10.12
CA THR A 276 4.51 28.10 11.37
C THR A 276 4.83 26.64 11.66
N ALA A 277 5.03 26.31 12.94
CA ALA A 277 5.32 24.94 13.37
C ALA A 277 4.13 24.01 13.13
N TYR A 278 2.92 24.45 13.46
CA TYR A 278 1.67 23.73 13.30
C TYR A 278 0.57 24.70 12.89
N GLN A 279 -0.17 24.35 11.85
CA GLN A 279 -1.33 25.11 11.41
C GLN A 279 -2.39 24.14 10.87
N LEU A 280 -3.60 24.23 11.42
CA LEU A 280 -4.73 23.46 10.92
C LEU A 280 -5.23 24.11 9.61
N THR A 281 -4.93 23.44 8.48
CA THR A 281 -5.24 23.88 7.12
C THR A 281 -6.21 22.92 6.44
N ASP A 282 -6.72 23.32 5.27
CA ASP A 282 -7.52 22.47 4.40
C ASP A 282 -6.75 21.18 4.02
N VAL A 283 -7.43 20.05 4.13
CA VAL A 283 -6.89 18.70 3.82
C VAL A 283 -7.67 18.00 2.70
N THR A 284 -8.41 18.75 1.89
CA THR A 284 -9.22 18.21 0.78
C THR A 284 -8.41 17.34 -0.17
N GLU A 285 -7.15 17.71 -0.43
CA GLU A 285 -6.25 16.95 -1.30
C GLU A 285 -5.93 15.52 -0.77
N ARG A 286 -6.09 15.30 0.54
CA ARG A 286 -5.87 14.01 1.18
C ARG A 286 -7.06 13.07 1.11
N ARG A 287 -8.18 13.48 0.54
CA ARG A 287 -9.43 12.71 0.51
C ARG A 287 -9.34 11.37 -0.25
N PHE A 288 -8.32 11.21 -1.11
CA PHE A 288 -7.99 9.96 -1.82
C PHE A 288 -6.59 9.43 -1.44
N GLU A 289 -6.04 9.86 -0.31
CA GLU A 289 -4.86 9.24 0.28
C GLU A 289 -5.14 7.77 0.60
N LYS A 290 -4.18 6.86 0.36
CA LYS A 290 -4.37 5.44 0.68
C LYS A 290 -4.64 5.24 2.18
N VAL A 291 -5.55 4.33 2.51
CA VAL A 291 -5.74 3.88 3.89
C VAL A 291 -4.47 3.16 4.33
N ARG A 292 -3.88 3.59 5.45
CA ARG A 292 -2.71 2.94 6.04
C ARG A 292 -3.17 1.85 7.00
N ARG A 293 -2.75 0.64 6.73
CA ARG A 293 -3.09 -0.57 7.46
C ARG A 293 -2.07 -1.67 7.19
N GLN A 294 -2.13 -2.76 7.92
CA GLN A 294 -1.36 -3.96 7.58
C GLN A 294 -1.98 -4.62 6.33
N ASN A 295 -1.27 -4.56 5.21
CA ASN A 295 -1.78 -5.03 3.92
C ASN A 295 -1.41 -6.49 3.60
N ILE A 296 -0.33 -7.01 4.20
CA ILE A 296 0.03 -8.43 4.12
C ILE A 296 -0.66 -9.18 5.26
N ILE A 297 -1.13 -10.40 5.00
CA ILE A 297 -1.75 -11.24 6.03
C ILE A 297 -0.66 -11.69 6.99
N VAL A 298 -0.79 -11.33 8.26
CA VAL A 298 0.12 -11.79 9.31
C VAL A 298 -0.22 -13.23 9.64
N LYS A 299 0.81 -14.10 9.65
CA LYS A 299 0.67 -15.54 9.81
C LYS A 299 1.60 -16.06 10.89
N GLN A 300 1.13 -17.05 11.61
CA GLN A 300 1.92 -17.92 12.47
C GLN A 300 2.25 -19.17 11.68
N GLU A 301 3.53 -19.52 11.59
CA GLU A 301 4.00 -20.76 10.97
C GLU A 301 4.53 -21.69 12.04
N GLN A 302 4.10 -22.96 12.01
CA GLN A 302 4.61 -24.01 12.86
C GLN A 302 5.49 -24.94 12.02
N THR A 303 6.81 -24.96 12.31
CA THR A 303 7.76 -25.77 11.58
C THR A 303 7.63 -27.24 11.92
N SER A 304 7.47 -28.11 10.90
CA SER A 304 7.42 -29.57 11.08
C SER A 304 8.77 -30.08 11.56
N GLY A 305 8.84 -30.52 12.82
CA GLY A 305 10.01 -31.21 13.38
C GLY A 305 10.91 -30.41 14.33
N ASP A 306 10.68 -29.13 14.48
CA ASP A 306 11.22 -28.30 15.56
C ASP A 306 10.06 -27.53 16.20
N PHE A 307 10.08 -27.35 17.52
CA PHE A 307 9.01 -26.61 18.23
C PHE A 307 9.19 -25.08 18.03
N GLY A 308 9.56 -24.67 16.82
CA GLY A 308 9.75 -23.27 16.45
C GLY A 308 8.46 -22.67 15.90
N ILE A 309 8.04 -21.53 16.46
CA ILE A 309 6.98 -20.68 15.90
C ILE A 309 7.62 -19.50 15.24
N ARG A 310 7.24 -19.19 14.00
CA ARG A 310 7.62 -17.98 13.26
C ARG A 310 6.39 -17.18 12.93
N PHE A 311 6.58 -15.87 12.88
CA PHE A 311 5.55 -14.94 12.38
C PHE A 311 6.05 -14.34 11.06
N LYS A 312 5.16 -14.29 10.07
CA LYS A 312 5.44 -13.75 8.73
C LYS A 312 4.44 -12.64 8.39
N GLY A 313 4.80 -11.78 7.46
CA GLY A 313 3.89 -10.76 6.93
C GLY A 313 3.89 -9.42 7.70
N ILE A 314 4.90 -9.17 8.52
CA ILE A 314 5.02 -7.94 9.28
C ILE A 314 6.11 -7.07 8.69
#